data_059b7376e8ab60adf5ff68d28be98681
#
_entry.id   059b7376e8ab60adf5ff68d28be98681
#
_cell.length_a   1.000
_cell.length_b   1.000
_cell.length_c   1.000
_cell.angle_alpha   90.00
_cell.angle_beta   90.00
_cell.angle_gamma   90.00
#
_symmetry.space_group_name_H-M   'P 1'
#
loop_
_entity.id
_entity.type
_entity.pdbx_description
1 polymer ?
#
loop_
_entity_poly.entity_id
_entity_poly.type
_entity_poly.pdbx_seq_one_letter_code
_entity_poly.pdbx_strand_id
1 'polypeptide(L)'
;FIFMQMLGIELQRISLGALVIALGMLVDNAIVIVEGILVGRQRGQTTLQAAGDIVRQTNLPLLGATAIAIIAFAPIGLSDDSTGEYCLSLFQVLLISLTLSWVTAITLTPFFASLFFRDQTAQGEQGEPQDPYRGIVFVLYRKLLAAALHHRVLTLIMLAALLVVAVGGFSQVRKSFFPPSNTPMFFVDVWLPKGSDIRYTEQVVAEIDRHVLAQDGVTEVTSTIGQGALRFILTYFPQRIHANYAQLLVRTEQRDQIAPLIAQLDEYFKQQHPTAKVKLKQLMLGPGSDSKIEARFTGPDPQVLRALGAQAIDIIKADPVADAVMHDWRE
;
A
#
# COMPACT_ATOMS: atom_id res chain seq x y z
N PHE A 1 12.60 -17.41 -9.29
CA PHE A 1 13.79 -17.24 -8.42
C PHE A 1 15.05 -16.95 -9.22
N ILE A 2 15.33 -17.64 -10.35
CA ILE A 2 16.54 -17.40 -11.17
C ILE A 2 16.63 -15.92 -11.60
N PHE A 3 15.55 -15.35 -12.11
CA PHE A 3 15.52 -13.94 -12.50
C PHE A 3 15.66 -12.98 -11.31
N MET A 4 15.12 -13.33 -10.14
CA MET A 4 15.33 -12.55 -8.92
C MET A 4 16.80 -12.51 -8.54
N GLN A 5 17.49 -13.66 -8.60
CA GLN A 5 18.93 -13.75 -8.32
C GLN A 5 19.75 -12.93 -9.33
N MET A 6 19.43 -13.02 -10.63
CA MET A 6 20.14 -12.26 -11.67
C MET A 6 19.99 -10.74 -11.52
N LEU A 7 18.85 -10.29 -11.00
CA LEU A 7 18.52 -8.87 -10.78
C LEU A 7 18.88 -8.39 -9.36
N GLY A 8 19.48 -9.26 -8.51
CA GLY A 8 19.82 -8.90 -7.14
C GLY A 8 18.64 -8.65 -6.22
N ILE A 9 17.45 -9.20 -6.55
CA ILE A 9 16.23 -9.03 -5.73
C ILE A 9 16.29 -10.03 -4.57
N GLU A 10 16.32 -9.51 -3.35
CA GLU A 10 16.36 -10.33 -2.14
C GLU A 10 15.01 -10.99 -1.84
N LEU A 11 15.07 -12.20 -1.26
CA LEU A 11 13.88 -12.91 -0.80
C LEU A 11 13.48 -12.40 0.59
N GLN A 12 12.71 -11.33 0.63
CA GLN A 12 12.21 -10.70 1.83
C GLN A 12 10.67 -10.82 1.94
N ARG A 13 10.09 -10.37 3.05
CA ARG A 13 8.65 -10.50 3.30
C ARG A 13 7.78 -9.87 2.21
N ILE A 14 8.24 -8.77 1.62
CA ILE A 14 7.51 -8.05 0.57
C ILE A 14 7.57 -8.83 -0.74
N SER A 15 8.75 -9.31 -1.14
CA SER A 15 8.90 -10.13 -2.35
C SER A 15 8.16 -11.47 -2.22
N LEU A 16 8.10 -12.07 -1.01
CA LEU A 16 7.24 -13.23 -0.73
C LEU A 16 5.75 -12.88 -0.87
N GLY A 17 5.33 -11.75 -0.31
CA GLY A 17 3.95 -11.26 -0.50
C GLY A 17 3.59 -11.06 -1.96
N ALA A 18 4.50 -10.50 -2.76
CA ALA A 18 4.34 -10.37 -4.21
C ALA A 18 4.18 -11.72 -4.91
N LEU A 19 4.97 -12.73 -4.53
CA LEU A 19 4.84 -14.09 -5.09
C LEU A 19 3.49 -14.72 -4.75
N VAL A 20 2.97 -14.51 -3.53
CA VAL A 20 1.62 -15.01 -3.15
C VAL A 20 0.53 -14.32 -3.97
N ILE A 21 0.62 -13.00 -4.17
CA ILE A 21 -0.31 -12.25 -5.02
C ILE A 21 -0.22 -12.75 -6.48
N ALA A 22 1.01 -12.88 -7.00
CA ALA A 22 1.26 -13.37 -8.34
C ALA A 22 0.70 -14.77 -8.56
N LEU A 23 0.78 -15.67 -7.56
CA LEU A 23 0.31 -17.04 -7.66
C LEU A 23 -1.18 -17.11 -8.02
N GLY A 24 -2.01 -16.24 -7.43
CA GLY A 24 -3.43 -16.15 -7.79
C GLY A 24 -3.65 -15.70 -9.24
N MET A 25 -2.84 -14.76 -9.73
CA MET A 25 -2.96 -14.19 -11.08
C MET A 25 -2.28 -15.06 -12.16
N LEU A 26 -1.34 -15.93 -11.78
CA LEU A 26 -0.61 -16.82 -12.68
C LEU A 26 -1.52 -17.85 -13.36
N VAL A 27 -2.52 -18.33 -12.64
CA VAL A 27 -3.40 -19.42 -13.09
C VAL A 27 -4.39 -18.93 -14.14
N ASP A 28 -4.80 -17.65 -14.09
CA ASP A 28 -5.85 -17.11 -14.95
C ASP A 28 -5.53 -17.23 -16.45
N ASN A 29 -4.30 -16.90 -16.84
CA ASN A 29 -3.87 -17.02 -18.23
C ASN A 29 -3.91 -18.47 -18.74
N ALA A 30 -3.51 -19.42 -17.88
CA ALA A 30 -3.51 -20.84 -18.23
C ALA A 30 -4.95 -21.40 -18.34
N ILE A 31 -5.87 -20.97 -17.48
CA ILE A 31 -7.28 -21.38 -17.51
C ILE A 31 -7.92 -21.02 -18.84
N VAL A 32 -7.74 -19.80 -19.33
CA VAL A 32 -8.29 -19.34 -20.62
C VAL A 32 -7.82 -20.24 -21.78
N ILE A 33 -6.53 -20.58 -21.81
CA ILE A 33 -5.97 -21.45 -22.85
C ILE A 33 -6.53 -22.86 -22.75
N VAL A 34 -6.55 -23.46 -21.53
CA VAL A 34 -7.08 -24.83 -21.34
C VAL A 34 -8.57 -24.92 -21.70
N GLU A 35 -9.36 -23.95 -21.24
CA GLU A 35 -10.80 -23.90 -21.57
C GLU A 35 -11.03 -23.77 -23.06
N GLY A 36 -10.28 -22.92 -23.75
CA GLY A 36 -10.36 -22.77 -25.19
C GLY A 36 -10.02 -24.09 -25.95
N ILE A 37 -8.99 -24.83 -25.51
CA ILE A 37 -8.63 -26.12 -26.04
C ILE A 37 -9.77 -27.13 -25.83
N LEU A 38 -10.36 -27.18 -24.65
CA LEU A 38 -11.48 -28.07 -24.34
C LEU A 38 -12.70 -27.79 -25.23
N VAL A 39 -13.05 -26.51 -25.41
CA VAL A 39 -14.13 -26.07 -26.27
C VAL A 39 -13.86 -26.45 -27.74
N GLY A 40 -12.62 -26.25 -28.23
CA GLY A 40 -12.22 -26.67 -29.59
C GLY A 40 -12.37 -28.16 -29.78
N ARG A 41 -11.97 -28.99 -28.83
CA ARG A 41 -12.13 -30.45 -28.84
C ARG A 41 -13.60 -30.89 -28.86
N GLN A 42 -14.44 -30.23 -28.07
CA GLN A 42 -15.90 -30.48 -28.09
C GLN A 42 -16.51 -30.21 -29.46
N ARG A 43 -15.90 -29.33 -30.26
CA ARG A 43 -16.30 -29.04 -31.65
C ARG A 43 -15.68 -29.99 -32.67
N GLY A 44 -14.99 -31.05 -32.24
CA GLY A 44 -14.40 -32.06 -33.10
C GLY A 44 -13.00 -31.74 -33.64
N GLN A 45 -12.34 -30.65 -33.12
CA GLN A 45 -10.96 -30.37 -33.49
C GLN A 45 -9.98 -31.31 -32.75
N THR A 46 -8.84 -31.58 -33.36
CA THR A 46 -7.74 -32.25 -32.66
C THR A 46 -7.16 -31.32 -31.58
N THR A 47 -6.56 -31.88 -30.54
CA THR A 47 -5.98 -31.08 -29.43
C THR A 47 -4.97 -30.06 -29.95
N LEU A 48 -4.16 -30.44 -30.94
CA LEU A 48 -3.15 -29.54 -31.52
C LEU A 48 -3.77 -28.38 -32.32
N GLN A 49 -4.83 -28.65 -33.09
CA GLN A 49 -5.55 -27.62 -33.84
C GLN A 49 -6.25 -26.65 -32.88
N ALA A 50 -6.97 -27.17 -31.89
CA ALA A 50 -7.64 -26.35 -30.87
C ALA A 50 -6.64 -25.47 -30.08
N ALA A 51 -5.47 -26.02 -29.72
CA ALA A 51 -4.40 -25.28 -29.06
C ALA A 51 -3.83 -24.17 -29.95
N GLY A 52 -3.56 -24.43 -31.22
CA GLY A 52 -3.09 -23.41 -32.16
C GLY A 52 -4.08 -22.28 -32.37
N ASP A 53 -5.36 -22.62 -32.54
CA ASP A 53 -6.42 -21.62 -32.74
C ASP A 53 -6.63 -20.73 -31.52
N ILE A 54 -6.72 -21.32 -30.32
CA ILE A 54 -6.94 -20.54 -29.10
C ILE A 54 -5.75 -19.61 -28.78
N VAL A 55 -4.50 -20.10 -28.89
CA VAL A 55 -3.32 -19.29 -28.68
C VAL A 55 -3.30 -18.12 -29.66
N ARG A 56 -3.60 -18.36 -30.94
CA ARG A 56 -3.62 -17.29 -31.95
C ARG A 56 -4.68 -16.23 -31.66
N GLN A 57 -5.85 -16.65 -31.15
CA GLN A 57 -6.96 -15.75 -30.83
C GLN A 57 -6.71 -14.96 -29.54
N THR A 58 -6.08 -15.57 -28.53
CA THR A 58 -6.00 -14.99 -27.16
C THR A 58 -4.65 -14.41 -26.80
N ASN A 59 -3.59 -14.70 -27.58
CA ASN A 59 -2.22 -14.21 -27.27
C ASN A 59 -2.18 -12.69 -27.02
N LEU A 60 -2.68 -11.88 -27.95
CA LEU A 60 -2.65 -10.41 -27.82
C LEU A 60 -3.56 -9.88 -26.72
N PRO A 61 -4.82 -10.34 -26.58
CA PRO A 61 -5.66 -9.99 -25.41
C PRO A 61 -5.04 -10.35 -24.06
N LEU A 62 -4.44 -11.52 -23.91
CA LEU A 62 -3.79 -11.95 -22.67
C LEU A 62 -2.54 -11.11 -22.37
N LEU A 63 -1.73 -10.77 -23.38
CA LEU A 63 -0.62 -9.84 -23.23
C LEU A 63 -1.10 -8.47 -22.77
N GLY A 64 -2.17 -7.95 -23.38
CA GLY A 64 -2.79 -6.67 -22.98
C GLY A 64 -3.27 -6.69 -21.53
N ALA A 65 -3.97 -7.74 -21.11
CA ALA A 65 -4.42 -7.90 -19.73
C ALA A 65 -3.24 -7.97 -18.74
N THR A 66 -2.20 -8.73 -19.09
CA THR A 66 -0.97 -8.84 -18.28
C THR A 66 -0.26 -7.49 -18.17
N ALA A 67 -0.13 -6.74 -19.27
CA ALA A 67 0.46 -5.42 -19.28
C ALA A 67 -0.33 -4.42 -18.39
N ILE A 68 -1.65 -4.42 -18.47
CA ILE A 68 -2.53 -3.59 -17.64
C ILE A 68 -2.32 -3.93 -16.15
N ALA A 69 -2.27 -5.23 -15.81
CA ALA A 69 -2.02 -5.67 -14.44
C ALA A 69 -0.66 -5.19 -13.93
N ILE A 70 0.40 -5.28 -14.71
CA ILE A 70 1.75 -4.78 -14.36
C ILE A 70 1.72 -3.26 -14.14
N ILE A 71 1.12 -2.51 -15.08
CA ILE A 71 1.03 -1.04 -15.02
C ILE A 71 0.24 -0.58 -13.80
N ALA A 72 -0.78 -1.32 -13.36
CA ALA A 72 -1.56 -1.00 -12.17
C ALA A 72 -0.71 -1.00 -10.88
N PHE A 73 0.36 -1.81 -10.81
CA PHE A 73 1.30 -1.84 -9.67
C PHE A 73 2.50 -0.90 -9.84
N ALA A 74 2.73 -0.37 -11.05
CA ALA A 74 3.87 0.50 -11.32
C ALA A 74 3.95 1.76 -10.44
N PRO A 75 2.85 2.48 -10.13
CA PRO A 75 2.92 3.66 -9.27
C PRO A 75 3.46 3.38 -7.87
N ILE A 76 3.25 2.17 -7.34
CA ILE A 76 3.72 1.79 -6.00
C ILE A 76 5.23 1.56 -6.00
N GLY A 77 5.76 0.88 -7.03
CA GLY A 77 7.18 0.52 -7.10
C GLY A 77 8.09 1.59 -7.72
N LEU A 78 7.51 2.54 -8.47
CA LEU A 78 8.26 3.61 -9.17
C LEU A 78 8.12 4.98 -8.50
N SER A 79 7.56 5.04 -7.28
CA SER A 79 7.51 6.27 -6.51
C SER A 79 8.90 6.64 -6.00
N ASP A 80 9.29 7.93 -6.11
CA ASP A 80 10.60 8.44 -5.67
C ASP A 80 10.66 8.71 -4.15
N ASP A 81 9.82 8.03 -3.37
CA ASP A 81 9.76 8.15 -1.91
C ASP A 81 10.22 6.87 -1.19
N SER A 82 10.30 6.91 0.14
CA SER A 82 10.64 5.76 0.97
C SER A 82 9.67 4.58 0.79
N THR A 83 8.44 4.84 0.34
CA THR A 83 7.43 3.81 0.04
C THR A 83 7.79 3.07 -1.23
N GLY A 84 8.21 3.81 -2.27
CA GLY A 84 8.65 3.23 -3.53
C GLY A 84 9.90 2.38 -3.36
N GLU A 85 10.91 2.88 -2.63
CA GLU A 85 12.12 2.11 -2.31
C GLU A 85 11.79 0.80 -1.58
N TYR A 86 10.89 0.87 -0.59
CA TYR A 86 10.44 -0.29 0.17
C TYR A 86 9.64 -1.29 -0.67
N CYS A 87 8.82 -0.82 -1.61
CA CYS A 87 7.93 -1.64 -2.44
C CYS A 87 8.48 -1.98 -3.82
N LEU A 88 9.68 -1.51 -4.17
CA LEU A 88 10.30 -1.78 -5.47
C LEU A 88 10.39 -3.28 -5.75
N SER A 89 10.80 -4.06 -4.76
CA SER A 89 10.91 -5.52 -4.88
C SER A 89 9.56 -6.20 -5.13
N LEU A 90 8.46 -5.67 -4.59
CA LEU A 90 7.11 -6.15 -4.87
C LEU A 90 6.76 -5.95 -6.35
N PHE A 91 6.97 -4.74 -6.88
CA PHE A 91 6.70 -4.44 -8.28
C PHE A 91 7.56 -5.29 -9.22
N GLN A 92 8.87 -5.41 -8.96
CA GLN A 92 9.79 -6.19 -9.78
C GLN A 92 9.40 -7.67 -9.82
N VAL A 93 9.04 -8.26 -8.69
CA VAL A 93 8.62 -9.67 -8.61
C VAL A 93 7.30 -9.89 -9.34
N LEU A 94 6.33 -8.98 -9.20
CA LEU A 94 5.07 -9.06 -9.95
C LEU A 94 5.30 -8.94 -11.47
N LEU A 95 6.13 -8.00 -11.91
CA LEU A 95 6.47 -7.81 -13.32
C LEU A 95 7.07 -9.10 -13.91
N ILE A 96 8.07 -9.68 -13.23
CA ILE A 96 8.73 -10.92 -13.69
C ILE A 96 7.70 -12.07 -13.71
N SER A 97 6.97 -12.25 -12.62
CA SER A 97 6.03 -13.37 -12.47
C SER A 97 4.91 -13.32 -13.48
N LEU A 98 4.28 -12.16 -13.68
CA LEU A 98 3.17 -12.00 -14.63
C LEU A 98 3.63 -12.14 -16.08
N THR A 99 4.82 -11.60 -16.43
CA THR A 99 5.39 -11.79 -17.77
C THR A 99 5.68 -13.25 -18.05
N LEU A 100 6.29 -13.95 -17.09
CA LEU A 100 6.55 -15.40 -17.22
C LEU A 100 5.25 -16.21 -17.28
N SER A 101 4.20 -15.78 -16.55
CA SER A 101 2.88 -16.40 -16.63
C SER A 101 2.31 -16.37 -18.05
N TRP A 102 2.36 -15.21 -18.69
CA TRP A 102 1.91 -15.08 -20.08
C TRP A 102 2.73 -15.98 -21.00
N VAL A 103 4.06 -16.00 -20.89
CA VAL A 103 4.92 -16.86 -21.72
C VAL A 103 4.58 -18.34 -21.50
N THR A 104 4.43 -18.77 -20.25
CA THR A 104 4.11 -20.18 -19.93
C THR A 104 2.70 -20.56 -20.36
N ALA A 105 1.74 -19.64 -20.28
CA ALA A 105 0.37 -19.88 -20.74
C ALA A 105 0.29 -20.16 -22.24
N ILE A 106 1.03 -19.41 -23.06
CA ILE A 106 1.01 -19.59 -24.53
C ILE A 106 1.95 -20.68 -25.03
N THR A 107 2.88 -21.19 -24.21
CA THR A 107 3.86 -22.22 -24.60
C THR A 107 3.64 -23.54 -23.87
N LEU A 108 3.84 -23.57 -22.57
CA LEU A 108 3.79 -24.79 -21.75
C LEU A 108 2.37 -25.32 -21.61
N THR A 109 1.36 -24.45 -21.47
CA THR A 109 -0.03 -24.92 -21.31
C THR A 109 -0.55 -25.67 -22.52
N PRO A 110 -0.41 -25.19 -23.77
CA PRO A 110 -0.76 -25.98 -24.98
C PRO A 110 0.07 -27.27 -25.09
N PHE A 111 1.35 -27.23 -24.77
CA PHE A 111 2.21 -28.41 -24.78
C PHE A 111 1.70 -29.47 -23.82
N PHE A 112 1.45 -29.15 -22.57
CA PHE A 112 0.90 -30.10 -21.61
C PHE A 112 -0.51 -30.54 -21.97
N ALA A 113 -1.34 -29.65 -22.50
CA ALA A 113 -2.66 -30.05 -23.01
C ALA A 113 -2.55 -31.08 -24.11
N SER A 114 -1.60 -30.97 -25.05
CA SER A 114 -1.38 -31.97 -26.10
C SER A 114 -0.87 -33.32 -25.55
N LEU A 115 -0.16 -33.31 -24.42
CA LEU A 115 0.36 -34.49 -23.77
C LEU A 115 -0.70 -35.23 -22.93
N PHE A 116 -1.50 -34.48 -22.18
CA PHE A 116 -2.48 -35.06 -21.25
C PHE A 116 -3.84 -35.32 -21.86
N PHE A 117 -4.25 -34.50 -22.84
CA PHE A 117 -5.51 -34.74 -23.55
C PHE A 117 -5.27 -35.66 -24.70
N ARG A 118 -5.47 -36.94 -24.47
CA ARG A 118 -5.42 -37.98 -25.53
C ARG A 118 -6.54 -37.71 -26.52
N ASP A 119 -6.22 -37.56 -27.82
CA ASP A 119 -7.23 -37.48 -28.87
C ASP A 119 -8.07 -38.74 -28.82
N GLN A 120 -9.32 -38.62 -28.44
CA GLN A 120 -10.29 -39.71 -28.62
C GLN A 120 -10.49 -39.88 -30.12
N THR A 121 -9.88 -40.88 -30.70
CA THR A 121 -10.26 -41.36 -32.04
C THR A 121 -11.76 -41.53 -32.03
N ALA A 122 -12.41 -40.88 -32.98
CA ALA A 122 -13.84 -40.90 -33.17
C ALA A 122 -14.33 -42.36 -33.39
N GLN A 123 -14.53 -43.08 -32.30
CA GLN A 123 -15.24 -44.35 -32.26
C GLN A 123 -16.40 -44.19 -31.29
N GLY A 124 -17.53 -43.91 -31.89
CA GLY A 124 -18.86 -44.38 -31.56
C GLY A 124 -19.18 -44.68 -30.10
N GLU A 125 -19.53 -43.66 -29.33
CA GLU A 125 -20.64 -43.80 -28.42
C GLU A 125 -21.54 -42.59 -28.64
N GLN A 126 -22.63 -42.82 -29.35
CA GLN A 126 -23.84 -42.00 -29.32
C GLN A 126 -24.49 -42.15 -27.93
N GLY A 127 -23.76 -41.68 -26.90
CA GLY A 127 -24.36 -41.32 -25.64
C GLY A 127 -24.93 -39.91 -25.82
N GLU A 128 -26.23 -39.73 -25.54
CA GLU A 128 -26.85 -38.41 -25.45
C GLU A 128 -25.87 -37.45 -24.73
N PRO A 129 -25.68 -36.24 -25.25
CA PRO A 129 -24.80 -35.27 -24.59
C PRO A 129 -25.31 -35.08 -23.17
N GLN A 130 -24.70 -35.77 -22.20
CA GLN A 130 -24.95 -35.52 -20.80
C GLN A 130 -24.53 -34.07 -20.54
N ASP A 131 -25.55 -33.21 -20.41
CA ASP A 131 -25.34 -31.80 -20.07
C ASP A 131 -24.55 -31.75 -18.75
N PRO A 132 -23.23 -31.41 -18.75
CA PRO A 132 -22.42 -31.41 -17.56
C PRO A 132 -22.87 -30.34 -16.54
N TYR A 133 -23.86 -29.53 -16.89
CA TYR A 133 -24.37 -28.40 -16.11
C TYR A 133 -25.75 -28.69 -15.49
N ARG A 134 -26.05 -29.96 -15.13
CA ARG A 134 -27.31 -30.36 -14.45
C ARG A 134 -27.33 -30.10 -12.94
N GLY A 135 -26.24 -29.63 -12.32
CA GLY A 135 -26.18 -29.37 -10.88
C GLY A 135 -27.11 -28.23 -10.42
N ILE A 136 -27.58 -28.31 -9.17
CA ILE A 136 -28.44 -27.27 -8.54
C ILE A 136 -27.82 -25.87 -8.66
N VAL A 137 -26.51 -25.75 -8.53
CA VAL A 137 -25.75 -24.50 -8.67
C VAL A 137 -25.91 -23.92 -10.08
N PHE A 138 -25.82 -24.76 -11.11
CA PHE A 138 -25.95 -24.30 -12.51
C PHE A 138 -27.40 -23.90 -12.85
N VAL A 139 -28.38 -24.60 -12.28
CA VAL A 139 -29.80 -24.25 -12.45
C VAL A 139 -30.10 -22.90 -11.80
N LEU A 140 -29.57 -22.68 -10.59
CA LEU A 140 -29.70 -21.39 -9.88
C LEU A 140 -29.00 -20.26 -10.65
N TYR A 141 -27.76 -20.50 -11.10
CA TYR A 141 -27.01 -19.54 -11.91
C TYR A 141 -27.73 -19.18 -13.21
N ARG A 142 -28.25 -20.17 -13.96
CA ARG A 142 -29.02 -19.96 -15.21
C ARG A 142 -30.28 -19.12 -14.94
N LYS A 143 -31.02 -19.40 -13.86
CA LYS A 143 -32.19 -18.61 -13.46
C LYS A 143 -31.83 -17.16 -13.11
N LEU A 144 -30.77 -16.97 -12.35
CA LEU A 144 -30.29 -15.65 -11.96
C LEU A 144 -29.80 -14.84 -13.17
N LEU A 145 -29.07 -15.49 -14.07
CA LEU A 145 -28.59 -14.88 -15.31
C LEU A 145 -29.75 -14.51 -16.23
N ALA A 146 -30.72 -15.42 -16.40
CA ALA A 146 -31.92 -15.16 -17.20
C ALA A 146 -32.76 -14.01 -16.63
N ALA A 147 -32.93 -13.94 -15.30
CA ALA A 147 -33.62 -12.83 -14.63
C ALA A 147 -32.88 -11.52 -14.82
N ALA A 148 -31.56 -11.51 -14.68
CA ALA A 148 -30.73 -10.33 -14.90
C ALA A 148 -30.81 -9.81 -16.33
N LEU A 149 -30.79 -10.69 -17.33
CA LEU A 149 -30.91 -10.33 -18.73
C LEU A 149 -32.35 -9.90 -19.10
N HIS A 150 -33.35 -10.54 -18.51
CA HIS A 150 -34.75 -10.16 -18.73
C HIS A 150 -35.07 -8.78 -18.14
N HIS A 151 -34.59 -8.50 -16.93
CA HIS A 151 -34.78 -7.23 -16.23
C HIS A 151 -33.51 -6.35 -16.30
N ARG A 152 -32.95 -6.20 -17.51
CA ARG A 152 -31.67 -5.49 -17.75
C ARG A 152 -31.59 -4.09 -17.11
N VAL A 153 -32.66 -3.31 -17.15
CA VAL A 153 -32.69 -1.97 -16.55
C VAL A 153 -32.62 -2.03 -15.03
N LEU A 154 -33.37 -2.95 -14.42
CA LEU A 154 -33.33 -3.16 -12.98
C LEU A 154 -31.93 -3.63 -12.52
N THR A 155 -31.32 -4.52 -13.29
CA THR A 155 -29.93 -4.99 -13.03
C THR A 155 -28.94 -3.84 -13.11
N LEU A 156 -29.04 -2.97 -14.11
CA LEU A 156 -28.18 -1.79 -14.23
C LEU A 156 -28.37 -0.81 -13.05
N ILE A 157 -29.62 -0.57 -12.64
CA ILE A 157 -29.92 0.29 -11.47
C ILE A 157 -29.32 -0.33 -10.20
N MET A 158 -29.48 -1.63 -10.01
CA MET A 158 -28.92 -2.32 -8.84
C MET A 158 -27.38 -2.25 -8.82
N LEU A 159 -26.71 -2.46 -9.97
CA LEU A 159 -25.27 -2.31 -10.09
C LEU A 159 -24.82 -0.86 -9.84
N ALA A 160 -25.54 0.11 -10.36
CA ALA A 160 -25.26 1.54 -10.11
C ALA A 160 -25.44 1.87 -8.62
N ALA A 161 -26.49 1.39 -7.98
CA ALA A 161 -26.72 1.56 -6.56
C ALA A 161 -25.60 0.90 -5.71
N LEU A 162 -25.19 -0.32 -6.08
CA LEU A 162 -24.06 -1.01 -5.44
C LEU A 162 -22.76 -0.20 -5.58
N LEU A 163 -22.50 0.36 -6.76
CA LEU A 163 -21.34 1.21 -7.00
C LEU A 163 -21.38 2.48 -6.12
N VAL A 164 -22.51 3.14 -6.01
CA VAL A 164 -22.69 4.32 -5.14
C VAL A 164 -22.41 3.96 -3.67
N VAL A 165 -22.95 2.83 -3.20
CA VAL A 165 -22.69 2.32 -1.83
C VAL A 165 -21.22 1.99 -1.65
N ALA A 166 -20.56 1.37 -2.63
CA ALA A 166 -19.13 1.05 -2.57
C ALA A 166 -18.26 2.31 -2.51
N VAL A 167 -18.55 3.32 -3.35
CA VAL A 167 -17.84 4.61 -3.33
C VAL A 167 -18.06 5.35 -2.02
N GLY A 168 -19.31 5.37 -1.52
CA GLY A 168 -19.64 5.95 -0.21
C GLY A 168 -18.92 5.25 0.95
N GLY A 169 -18.87 3.91 0.94
CA GLY A 169 -18.14 3.11 1.91
C GLY A 169 -16.63 3.31 1.84
N PHE A 170 -16.09 3.51 0.63
CA PHE A 170 -14.65 3.77 0.44
C PHE A 170 -14.17 5.06 1.12
N SER A 171 -15.04 6.05 1.29
CA SER A 171 -14.72 7.28 1.99
C SER A 171 -14.44 7.07 3.48
N GLN A 172 -14.97 6.00 4.08
CA GLN A 172 -14.79 5.63 5.49
C GLN A 172 -13.53 4.78 5.72
N VAL A 173 -12.90 4.26 4.66
CA VAL A 173 -11.67 3.49 4.76
C VAL A 173 -10.51 4.42 5.08
N ARG A 174 -9.77 4.12 6.14
CA ARG A 174 -8.55 4.86 6.50
C ARG A 174 -7.49 4.67 5.42
N LYS A 175 -7.13 5.75 4.75
CA LYS A 175 -6.14 5.77 3.68
C LYS A 175 -4.76 6.00 4.29
N SER A 176 -4.08 4.92 4.63
CA SER A 176 -2.68 4.97 5.08
C SER A 176 -1.95 3.78 4.50
N PHE A 177 -0.82 4.02 3.85
CA PHE A 177 0.02 2.96 3.31
C PHE A 177 0.67 2.17 4.45
N PHE A 178 1.27 2.88 5.41
CA PHE A 178 1.74 2.29 6.66
C PHE A 178 0.78 2.67 7.78
N PRO A 179 0.07 1.71 8.36
CA PRO A 179 -0.81 2.00 9.48
C PRO A 179 0.00 2.37 10.73
N PRO A 180 -0.54 3.20 11.62
CA PRO A 180 0.04 3.40 12.93
C PRO A 180 0.11 2.08 13.71
N SER A 181 1.13 1.95 14.56
CA SER A 181 1.34 0.79 15.43
C SER A 181 0.12 0.51 16.31
N ASN A 182 -0.05 -0.76 16.66
CA ASN A 182 -1.03 -1.15 17.67
C ASN A 182 -0.57 -0.87 19.11
N THR A 183 0.68 -0.44 19.29
CA THR A 183 1.22 -0.07 20.59
C THR A 183 0.53 1.20 21.09
N PRO A 184 -0.04 1.21 22.30
CA PRO A 184 -0.72 2.38 22.86
C PRO A 184 0.31 3.43 23.33
N MET A 185 1.01 4.05 22.38
CA MET A 185 2.07 5.02 22.64
C MET A 185 2.18 6.03 21.49
N PHE A 186 2.52 7.26 21.85
CA PHE A 186 2.82 8.31 20.88
C PHE A 186 3.97 9.17 21.36
N PHE A 187 4.52 9.97 20.44
CA PHE A 187 5.63 10.88 20.72
C PHE A 187 5.16 12.33 20.75
N VAL A 188 5.79 13.13 21.61
CA VAL A 188 5.71 14.58 21.61
C VAL A 188 7.12 15.13 21.43
N ASP A 189 7.42 15.64 20.24
CA ASP A 189 8.68 16.32 19.95
C ASP A 189 8.53 17.81 20.26
N VAL A 190 9.34 18.33 21.17
CA VAL A 190 9.31 19.74 21.60
C VAL A 190 10.59 20.43 21.16
N TRP A 191 10.45 21.47 20.34
CA TRP A 191 11.53 22.32 19.90
C TRP A 191 11.32 23.73 20.43
N LEU A 192 12.17 24.16 21.33
CA LEU A 192 12.21 25.54 21.80
C LEU A 192 12.97 26.44 20.80
N PRO A 193 12.87 27.77 20.93
CA PRO A 193 13.64 28.72 20.11
C PRO A 193 15.14 28.39 20.10
N LYS A 194 15.78 28.61 18.96
CA LYS A 194 17.24 28.40 18.81
C LYS A 194 17.99 29.22 19.84
N GLY A 195 19.02 28.64 20.46
CA GLY A 195 19.82 29.26 21.50
C GLY A 195 19.26 29.08 22.92
N SER A 196 18.15 28.37 23.11
CA SER A 196 17.66 28.00 24.45
C SER A 196 18.68 27.12 25.16
N ASP A 197 18.94 27.43 26.42
CA ASP A 197 19.78 26.62 27.31
C ASP A 197 19.07 25.30 27.66
N ILE A 198 19.84 24.24 27.85
CA ILE A 198 19.30 22.91 28.18
C ILE A 198 18.52 22.92 29.52
N ARG A 199 18.92 23.71 30.48
CA ARG A 199 18.22 23.85 31.78
C ARG A 199 16.87 24.53 31.63
N TYR A 200 16.77 25.50 30.69
CA TYR A 200 15.49 26.11 30.37
C TYR A 200 14.59 25.08 29.63
N THR A 201 15.17 24.29 28.74
CA THR A 201 14.44 23.19 28.09
C THR A 201 13.92 22.20 29.13
N GLU A 202 14.71 21.84 30.12
CA GLU A 202 14.30 20.96 31.22
C GLU A 202 13.12 21.55 32.04
N GLN A 203 13.15 22.82 32.35
CA GLN A 203 12.06 23.48 33.11
C GLN A 203 10.74 23.45 32.33
N VAL A 204 10.77 23.83 31.04
CA VAL A 204 9.58 23.81 30.19
C VAL A 204 9.05 22.39 30.02
N VAL A 205 9.93 21.42 29.79
CA VAL A 205 9.54 20.03 29.63
C VAL A 205 8.95 19.44 30.90
N ALA A 206 9.47 19.79 32.07
CA ALA A 206 8.91 19.36 33.37
C ALA A 206 7.48 19.88 33.60
N GLU A 207 7.15 21.06 33.07
CA GLU A 207 5.77 21.58 33.07
C GLU A 207 4.87 20.79 32.14
N ILE A 208 5.32 20.56 30.90
CA ILE A 208 4.64 19.78 29.90
C ILE A 208 4.39 18.34 30.39
N ASP A 209 5.39 17.70 30.98
CA ASP A 209 5.36 16.34 31.52
C ASP A 209 4.25 16.19 32.57
N ARG A 210 4.18 17.11 33.53
CA ARG A 210 3.11 17.12 34.55
C ARG A 210 1.73 17.31 33.94
N HIS A 211 1.59 18.15 32.91
CA HIS A 211 0.33 18.39 32.27
C HIS A 211 -0.12 17.15 31.45
N VAL A 212 0.79 16.54 30.71
CA VAL A 212 0.50 15.34 29.90
C VAL A 212 0.18 14.15 30.79
N LEU A 213 0.93 13.96 31.90
CA LEU A 213 0.67 12.86 32.84
C LEU A 213 -0.66 12.99 33.56
N ALA A 214 -1.18 14.21 33.73
CA ALA A 214 -2.47 14.48 34.36
C ALA A 214 -3.68 14.23 33.43
N GLN A 215 -3.46 13.90 32.14
CA GLN A 215 -4.55 13.64 31.20
C GLN A 215 -5.16 12.24 31.42
N ASP A 216 -6.47 12.14 31.23
CA ASP A 216 -7.19 10.86 31.35
C ASP A 216 -6.66 9.86 30.32
N GLY A 217 -6.40 8.64 30.79
CA GLY A 217 -5.90 7.55 29.95
C GLY A 217 -4.40 7.55 29.71
N VAL A 218 -3.65 8.51 30.23
CA VAL A 218 -2.17 8.49 30.23
C VAL A 218 -1.68 7.69 31.42
N THR A 219 -0.86 6.67 31.16
CA THR A 219 -0.31 5.79 32.21
C THR A 219 1.13 6.11 32.56
N GLU A 220 1.90 6.58 31.59
CA GLU A 220 3.32 6.83 31.75
C GLU A 220 3.79 7.90 30.77
N VAL A 221 4.68 8.77 31.22
CA VAL A 221 5.41 9.74 30.39
C VAL A 221 6.90 9.58 30.67
N THR A 222 7.68 9.37 29.61
CA THR A 222 9.14 9.30 29.69
C THR A 222 9.72 10.44 28.87
N SER A 223 10.38 11.38 29.53
CA SER A 223 10.95 12.58 28.89
C SER A 223 12.46 12.44 28.71
N THR A 224 12.93 12.72 27.49
CA THR A 224 14.35 12.79 27.14
C THR A 224 14.69 14.21 26.73
N ILE A 225 15.63 14.83 27.40
CA ILE A 225 16.00 16.25 27.20
C ILE A 225 17.33 16.32 26.47
N GLY A 226 17.43 17.23 25.52
CA GLY A 226 18.64 17.47 24.75
C GLY A 226 18.87 16.50 23.59
N GLN A 227 18.08 15.44 23.47
CA GLN A 227 18.17 14.45 22.37
C GLN A 227 16.88 13.64 22.25
N GLY A 228 16.75 12.85 21.18
CA GLY A 228 15.68 11.86 21.07
C GLY A 228 15.88 10.67 22.00
N ALA A 229 14.82 9.93 22.31
CA ALA A 229 14.89 8.68 23.05
C ALA A 229 15.82 7.68 22.35
N LEU A 230 16.38 6.73 23.08
CA LEU A 230 17.18 5.66 22.48
C LEU A 230 16.35 4.85 21.50
N ARG A 231 16.96 4.39 20.41
CA ARG A 231 16.29 3.60 19.40
C ARG A 231 15.81 2.27 19.99
N PHE A 232 14.49 2.06 20.00
CA PHE A 232 13.85 0.86 20.54
C PHE A 232 13.04 0.08 19.49
N ILE A 233 12.79 0.67 18.31
CA ILE A 233 12.17 0.00 17.15
C ILE A 233 12.90 0.37 15.86
N LEU A 234 12.72 -0.47 14.83
CA LEU A 234 13.41 -0.32 13.54
C LEU A 234 13.03 0.97 12.80
N THR A 235 11.77 1.37 12.88
CA THR A 235 11.20 2.53 12.15
C THR A 235 11.37 3.87 12.88
N TYR A 236 11.94 3.86 14.09
CA TYR A 236 12.21 5.06 14.85
C TYR A 236 13.68 5.48 14.70
N PHE A 237 13.89 6.75 14.33
CA PHE A 237 15.22 7.37 14.23
C PHE A 237 15.33 8.49 15.27
N PRO A 238 16.20 8.34 16.26
CA PRO A 238 16.39 9.35 17.30
C PRO A 238 16.88 10.68 16.72
N GLN A 239 16.36 11.78 17.26
CA GLN A 239 16.94 13.10 17.01
C GLN A 239 18.31 13.21 17.64
N ARG A 240 19.21 13.91 16.93
CA ARG A 240 20.57 14.19 17.43
C ARG A 240 20.54 15.14 18.61
N ILE A 241 21.70 15.37 19.23
CA ILE A 241 21.85 16.23 20.41
C ILE A 241 21.58 17.70 20.04
N HIS A 242 20.61 18.32 20.70
CA HIS A 242 20.23 19.73 20.58
C HIS A 242 19.74 20.25 21.93
N ALA A 243 20.41 21.24 22.49
CA ALA A 243 20.06 21.81 23.82
C ALA A 243 18.61 22.31 23.91
N ASN A 244 18.03 22.76 22.81
CA ASN A 244 16.66 23.27 22.69
C ASN A 244 15.62 22.23 22.27
N TYR A 245 15.95 20.93 22.32
CA TYR A 245 15.06 19.84 21.94
C TYR A 245 14.78 18.91 23.12
N ALA A 246 13.56 18.43 23.16
CA ALA A 246 13.17 17.33 24.03
C ALA A 246 12.13 16.45 23.35
N GLN A 247 12.04 15.21 23.80
CA GLN A 247 11.05 14.25 23.34
C GLN A 247 10.39 13.56 24.52
N LEU A 248 9.05 13.51 24.49
CA LEU A 248 8.27 12.75 25.44
C LEU A 248 7.72 11.51 24.75
N LEU A 249 7.87 10.36 25.39
CA LEU A 249 7.20 9.11 25.08
C LEU A 249 6.00 8.98 25.99
N VAL A 250 4.81 9.07 25.44
CA VAL A 250 3.56 9.03 26.18
C VAL A 250 2.88 7.69 25.93
N ARG A 251 2.63 6.95 27.00
CA ARG A 251 1.89 5.69 26.97
C ARG A 251 0.47 5.92 27.45
N THR A 252 -0.49 5.32 26.71
CA THR A 252 -1.90 5.36 27.07
C THR A 252 -2.39 3.95 27.47
N GLU A 253 -3.52 3.88 28.18
CA GLU A 253 -4.14 2.62 28.51
C GLU A 253 -4.62 1.87 27.25
N GLN A 254 -5.23 2.61 26.31
CA GLN A 254 -5.79 2.06 25.09
C GLN A 254 -5.37 2.90 23.87
N ARG A 255 -5.27 2.25 22.74
CA ARG A 255 -4.84 2.87 21.47
C ARG A 255 -5.81 3.92 20.95
N ASP A 256 -7.10 3.70 21.14
CA ASP A 256 -8.17 4.59 20.62
C ASP A 256 -8.20 5.95 21.32
N GLN A 257 -7.62 6.04 22.54
CA GLN A 257 -7.43 7.28 23.28
C GLN A 257 -6.37 8.21 22.65
N ILE A 258 -5.45 7.68 21.82
CA ILE A 258 -4.32 8.45 21.29
C ILE A 258 -4.79 9.60 20.39
N ALA A 259 -5.72 9.35 19.46
CA ALA A 259 -6.14 10.37 18.50
C ALA A 259 -6.85 11.56 19.16
N PRO A 260 -7.84 11.36 20.04
CA PRO A 260 -8.46 12.48 20.78
C PRO A 260 -7.47 13.20 21.70
N LEU A 261 -6.58 12.48 22.36
CA LEU A 261 -5.56 13.06 23.24
C LEU A 261 -4.56 13.92 22.46
N ILE A 262 -4.11 13.46 21.27
CA ILE A 262 -3.25 14.27 20.38
C ILE A 262 -3.96 15.57 19.99
N ALA A 263 -5.23 15.55 19.63
CA ALA A 263 -5.96 16.74 19.26
C ALA A 263 -6.11 17.73 20.42
N GLN A 264 -6.37 17.23 21.63
CA GLN A 264 -6.46 18.04 22.84
C GLN A 264 -5.11 18.65 23.23
N LEU A 265 -4.02 17.90 23.17
CA LEU A 265 -2.69 18.38 23.46
C LEU A 265 -2.17 19.37 22.42
N ASP A 266 -2.51 19.19 21.15
CA ASP A 266 -2.17 20.13 20.08
C ASP A 266 -2.76 21.52 20.34
N GLU A 267 -4.02 21.59 20.77
CA GLU A 267 -4.67 22.85 21.17
C GLU A 267 -4.00 23.46 22.41
N TYR A 268 -3.69 22.65 23.42
CA TYR A 268 -2.98 23.09 24.60
C TYR A 268 -1.62 23.71 24.27
N PHE A 269 -0.81 23.06 23.43
CA PHE A 269 0.51 23.56 23.06
C PHE A 269 0.44 24.86 22.27
N LYS A 270 -0.54 25.01 21.36
CA LYS A 270 -0.75 26.25 20.61
C LYS A 270 -1.09 27.43 21.52
N GLN A 271 -1.84 27.18 22.59
CA GLN A 271 -2.25 28.24 23.52
C GLN A 271 -1.19 28.57 24.58
N GLN A 272 -0.59 27.54 25.19
CA GLN A 272 0.32 27.74 26.35
C GLN A 272 1.78 27.87 25.95
N HIS A 273 2.20 27.27 24.85
CA HIS A 273 3.59 27.27 24.38
C HIS A 273 3.73 27.74 22.91
N PRO A 274 3.22 28.93 22.55
CA PRO A 274 3.17 29.42 21.16
C PRO A 274 4.55 29.62 20.53
N THR A 275 5.60 29.77 21.36
CA THR A 275 6.99 29.89 20.87
C THR A 275 7.68 28.55 20.64
N ALA A 276 7.16 27.47 21.22
CA ALA A 276 7.66 26.13 21.02
C ALA A 276 7.05 25.53 19.75
N LYS A 277 7.86 24.82 18.99
CA LYS A 277 7.35 23.98 17.89
C LYS A 277 7.14 22.58 18.43
N VAL A 278 5.89 22.21 18.64
CA VAL A 278 5.53 20.91 19.17
C VAL A 278 4.96 20.05 18.04
N LYS A 279 5.40 18.80 17.96
CA LYS A 279 4.93 17.83 16.98
C LYS A 279 4.51 16.55 17.68
N LEU A 280 3.23 16.24 17.57
CA LEU A 280 2.66 15.00 18.11
C LEU A 280 2.61 13.93 17.01
N LYS A 281 3.17 12.75 17.29
CA LYS A 281 3.32 11.68 16.31
C LYS A 281 2.88 10.35 16.89
N GLN A 282 2.07 9.62 16.15
CA GLN A 282 1.84 8.21 16.46
C GLN A 282 3.03 7.36 15.98
N LEU A 283 3.25 6.25 16.66
CA LEU A 283 4.23 5.26 16.24
C LEU A 283 3.79 4.59 14.94
N MET A 284 4.61 4.66 13.89
CA MET A 284 4.33 4.08 12.58
C MET A 284 5.05 2.75 12.40
N LEU A 285 4.43 1.80 11.67
CA LEU A 285 5.02 0.47 11.42
C LEU A 285 5.94 0.42 10.20
N GLY A 286 5.95 1.46 9.37
CA GLY A 286 6.75 1.52 8.16
C GLY A 286 7.62 2.77 8.08
N PRO A 287 8.48 2.86 7.06
CA PRO A 287 9.23 4.06 6.79
C PRO A 287 8.25 5.21 6.52
N GLY A 288 8.51 6.33 7.14
CA GLY A 288 7.72 7.55 6.97
C GLY A 288 8.61 8.75 7.19
N SER A 289 8.31 9.85 6.52
CA SER A 289 8.97 11.10 6.80
C SER A 289 8.37 11.77 8.05
N ASP A 290 9.15 12.62 8.68
CA ASP A 290 8.68 13.41 9.81
C ASP A 290 7.60 14.42 9.43
N SER A 291 7.43 14.70 8.14
CA SER A 291 6.45 15.64 7.60
C SER A 291 5.61 14.99 6.51
N LYS A 292 4.31 15.31 6.44
CA LYS A 292 3.40 14.80 5.40
C LYS A 292 3.70 15.40 4.03
N ILE A 293 4.23 16.61 4.00
CA ILE A 293 4.61 17.33 2.79
C ILE A 293 6.06 17.77 2.96
N GLU A 294 6.90 17.41 2.02
CA GLU A 294 8.31 17.80 1.98
C GLU A 294 8.63 18.44 0.63
N ALA A 295 9.26 19.61 0.68
CA ALA A 295 9.87 20.24 -0.50
C ALA A 295 11.39 20.11 -0.37
N ARG A 296 12.02 19.37 -1.29
CA ARG A 296 13.46 19.14 -1.28
C ARG A 296 14.12 19.98 -2.37
N PHE A 297 15.08 20.80 -1.97
CA PHE A 297 15.90 21.61 -2.87
C PHE A 297 17.31 21.04 -2.88
N THR A 298 17.83 20.74 -4.08
CA THR A 298 19.19 20.23 -4.28
C THR A 298 19.95 21.15 -5.23
N GLY A 299 21.20 21.42 -4.94
CA GLY A 299 22.04 22.28 -5.77
C GLY A 299 23.43 22.48 -5.17
N PRO A 300 24.38 23.01 -5.94
CA PRO A 300 25.77 23.19 -5.50
C PRO A 300 25.98 24.41 -4.60
N ASP A 301 25.10 25.43 -4.65
CA ASP A 301 25.27 26.68 -3.91
C ASP A 301 24.39 26.73 -2.65
N PRO A 302 24.99 26.69 -1.45
CA PRO A 302 24.26 26.76 -0.19
C PRO A 302 23.48 28.06 0.03
N GLN A 303 23.94 29.20 -0.51
CA GLN A 303 23.25 30.48 -0.33
C GLN A 303 21.97 30.52 -1.13
N VAL A 304 22.00 30.02 -2.37
CA VAL A 304 20.81 29.88 -3.22
C VAL A 304 19.80 28.91 -2.56
N LEU A 305 20.28 27.77 -2.05
CA LEU A 305 19.41 26.80 -1.36
C LEU A 305 18.73 27.40 -0.12
N ARG A 306 19.45 28.21 0.67
CA ARG A 306 18.85 28.91 1.83
C ARG A 306 17.79 29.92 1.40
N ALA A 307 18.04 30.67 0.34
CA ALA A 307 17.08 31.63 -0.18
C ALA A 307 15.81 30.95 -0.70
N LEU A 308 15.96 29.87 -1.44
CA LEU A 308 14.83 29.05 -1.92
C LEU A 308 14.05 28.41 -0.76
N GLY A 309 14.75 27.87 0.24
CA GLY A 309 14.13 27.32 1.44
C GLY A 309 13.33 28.37 2.23
N ALA A 310 13.84 29.58 2.38
CA ALA A 310 13.14 30.69 3.01
C ALA A 310 11.86 31.07 2.23
N GLN A 311 11.96 31.24 0.92
CA GLN A 311 10.80 31.52 0.06
C GLN A 311 9.73 30.41 0.16
N ALA A 312 10.15 29.16 0.14
CA ALA A 312 9.21 28.03 0.30
C ALA A 312 8.50 28.06 1.64
N ILE A 313 9.20 28.37 2.72
CA ILE A 313 8.60 28.50 4.06
C ILE A 313 7.56 29.61 4.08
N ASP A 314 7.86 30.76 3.47
CA ASP A 314 6.92 31.89 3.43
C ASP A 314 5.66 31.55 2.62
N ILE A 315 5.82 30.86 1.50
CA ILE A 315 4.69 30.39 0.68
C ILE A 315 3.84 29.38 1.46
N ILE A 316 4.46 28.39 2.11
CA ILE A 316 3.73 27.34 2.85
C ILE A 316 3.02 27.96 4.07
N LYS A 317 3.65 28.88 4.79
CA LYS A 317 3.04 29.56 5.96
C LYS A 317 1.87 30.48 5.59
N ALA A 318 1.78 30.89 4.32
CA ALA A 318 0.63 31.69 3.85
C ALA A 318 -0.65 30.84 3.74
N ASP A 319 -0.54 29.51 3.71
CA ASP A 319 -1.69 28.61 3.75
C ASP A 319 -2.16 28.40 5.20
N PRO A 320 -3.42 28.75 5.55
CA PRO A 320 -3.95 28.63 6.91
C PRO A 320 -4.04 27.17 7.41
N VAL A 321 -3.95 26.18 6.53
CA VAL A 321 -3.95 24.74 6.87
C VAL A 321 -2.56 24.25 7.23
N ALA A 322 -1.51 24.99 6.84
CA ALA A 322 -0.13 24.59 7.08
C ALA A 322 0.26 24.78 8.56
N ASP A 323 0.59 23.70 9.22
CA ASP A 323 1.04 23.69 10.62
C ASP A 323 2.46 23.13 10.74
N ALA A 324 3.17 23.53 11.80
CA ALA A 324 4.51 23.05 12.16
C ALA A 324 5.55 23.12 11.02
N VAL A 325 5.53 24.18 10.20
CA VAL A 325 6.45 24.36 9.08
C VAL A 325 7.89 24.49 9.59
N MET A 326 8.74 23.56 9.14
CA MET A 326 10.15 23.47 9.57
C MET A 326 11.06 23.27 8.36
N HIS A 327 12.33 23.61 8.51
CA HIS A 327 13.40 23.24 7.57
C HIS A 327 14.49 22.45 8.31
N ASP A 328 15.15 21.58 7.58
CA ASP A 328 16.25 20.75 8.10
C ASP A 328 17.63 21.43 8.02
N TRP A 329 17.72 22.59 7.39
CA TRP A 329 18.95 23.37 7.34
C TRP A 329 19.28 23.88 8.74
N ARG A 330 20.27 23.26 9.34
CA ARG A 330 20.75 23.59 10.69
C ARG A 330 22.12 24.25 10.56
N GLU A 331 22.24 25.41 11.17
CA GLU A 331 23.51 26.10 11.32
C GLU A 331 24.25 25.57 12.53
#